data_e635f47bfa36bc49977f3ab13c9d3e66
#
_entry.id   e635f47bfa36bc49977f3ab13c9d3e66
#
_cell.length_a   1.000
_cell.length_b   1.000
_cell.length_c   1.000
_cell.angle_alpha   90.00
_cell.angle_beta   90.00
_cell.angle_gamma   90.00
#
_symmetry.space_group_name_H-M   'P 1'
#
loop_
_entity.id
_entity.type
_entity.pdbx_description
1 polymer ?
#
loop_
_entity_poly.entity_id
_entity_poly.type
_entity_poly.pdbx_seq_one_letter_code
_entity_poly.pdbx_strand_id
1 'polypeptide(L)'
;MAEQIRIGTSGWIYRHWQGLFYPANLPQKQWFAYYARSFDTVEINSTFYHLHNASVFEHWRQQAPDGFLYSIKASRIITHNQRLEGCQDTLETFLSRTSLLGETLGPVLFQLPPSFSLDLSRFESFLALLPQGFSYAMEFRNPTWLTEEVFALLERFGVALCIHDMPSLQMPLRITAKFVYLRFHGDVDHDGDYPPKTLALWAERMKAWQIGRASCRERVFRVV
;
A
#
# COMPACT_ATOMS: atom_id res chain seq x y z
N MET A 1 -19.73 -7.80 5.02
CA MET A 1 -18.67 -8.63 4.41
C MET A 1 -17.73 -9.07 5.51
N ALA A 2 -17.23 -10.30 5.48
CA ALA A 2 -16.26 -10.77 6.47
C ALA A 2 -14.97 -9.92 6.38
N GLU A 3 -14.37 -9.65 7.53
CA GLU A 3 -13.07 -8.97 7.60
C GLU A 3 -12.03 -9.85 6.90
N GLN A 4 -11.35 -9.32 5.90
CA GLN A 4 -10.44 -10.10 5.06
C GLN A 4 -9.00 -9.63 5.26
N ILE A 5 -8.10 -10.56 5.58
CA ILE A 5 -6.65 -10.34 5.49
C ILE A 5 -6.24 -10.64 4.05
N ARG A 6 -5.57 -9.69 3.41
CA ARG A 6 -5.01 -9.85 2.07
C ARG A 6 -3.50 -9.85 2.14
N ILE A 7 -2.88 -10.80 1.49
CA ILE A 7 -1.42 -10.94 1.43
C ILE A 7 -0.99 -10.86 -0.03
N GLY A 8 0.05 -10.08 -0.28
CA GLY A 8 0.61 -9.90 -1.61
C GLY A 8 2.03 -9.37 -1.55
N THR A 9 2.57 -9.00 -2.70
CA THR A 9 3.95 -8.52 -2.84
C THR A 9 4.01 -7.16 -3.54
N SER A 10 5.15 -6.49 -3.47
CA SER A 10 5.44 -5.21 -4.15
C SER A 10 5.75 -5.43 -5.63
N GLY A 11 4.78 -5.97 -6.38
CA GLY A 11 4.90 -6.35 -7.78
C GLY A 11 4.94 -7.86 -7.96
N TRP A 12 4.84 -8.30 -9.21
CA TRP A 12 4.85 -9.73 -9.57
C TRP A 12 5.83 -10.05 -10.72
N ILE A 13 6.51 -9.05 -11.28
CA ILE A 13 7.42 -9.24 -12.43
C ILE A 13 8.85 -9.26 -11.92
N TYR A 14 9.29 -10.43 -11.42
CA TYR A 14 10.64 -10.64 -10.93
C TYR A 14 11.28 -11.84 -11.61
N ARG A 15 12.33 -11.61 -12.41
CA ARG A 15 13.01 -12.69 -13.16
C ARG A 15 13.61 -13.76 -12.25
N HIS A 16 14.10 -13.37 -11.07
CA HIS A 16 14.67 -14.31 -10.11
C HIS A 16 13.63 -15.24 -9.46
N TRP A 17 12.32 -14.96 -9.62
CA TRP A 17 11.27 -15.88 -9.19
C TRP A 17 11.05 -17.05 -10.16
N GLN A 18 11.62 -16.99 -11.38
CA GLN A 18 11.52 -18.06 -12.36
C GLN A 18 12.36 -19.26 -11.91
N GLY A 19 11.74 -20.42 -11.84
CA GLY A 19 12.35 -21.64 -11.26
C GLY A 19 12.19 -21.77 -9.73
N LEU A 20 11.72 -20.70 -9.06
CA LEU A 20 11.41 -20.71 -7.61
C LEU A 20 9.89 -20.63 -7.39
N PHE A 21 9.30 -19.48 -7.59
CA PHE A 21 7.86 -19.27 -7.50
C PHE A 21 7.14 -19.58 -8.81
N TYR A 22 7.65 -19.05 -9.93
CA TYR A 22 7.15 -19.37 -11.26
C TYR A 22 7.83 -20.62 -11.82
N PRO A 23 7.09 -21.54 -12.51
CA PRO A 23 7.70 -22.61 -13.27
C PRO A 23 8.77 -22.06 -14.22
N ALA A 24 9.89 -22.79 -14.36
CA ALA A 24 11.04 -22.35 -15.14
C ALA A 24 10.73 -22.04 -16.62
N ASN A 25 9.73 -22.70 -17.18
CA ASN A 25 9.31 -22.54 -18.57
C ASN A 25 8.04 -21.69 -18.74
N LEU A 26 7.51 -21.06 -17.66
CA LEU A 26 6.29 -20.26 -17.73
C LEU A 26 6.59 -18.92 -18.44
N PRO A 27 5.93 -18.59 -19.58
CA PRO A 27 6.10 -17.32 -20.24
C PRO A 27 5.68 -16.14 -19.35
N GLN A 28 6.42 -15.04 -19.40
CA GLN A 28 6.19 -13.86 -18.55
C GLN A 28 4.76 -13.32 -18.67
N LYS A 29 4.13 -13.40 -19.84
CA LYS A 29 2.73 -12.98 -20.04
C LYS A 29 1.71 -13.76 -19.19
N GLN A 30 2.09 -14.92 -18.66
CA GLN A 30 1.26 -15.76 -17.81
C GLN A 30 1.59 -15.59 -16.31
N TRP A 31 2.59 -14.79 -15.95
CA TRP A 31 3.03 -14.64 -14.58
C TRP A 31 1.95 -14.05 -13.67
N PHE A 32 1.21 -13.05 -14.15
CA PHE A 32 0.12 -12.48 -13.35
C PHE A 32 -0.96 -13.53 -13.05
N ALA A 33 -1.42 -14.27 -14.05
CA ALA A 33 -2.43 -15.31 -13.86
C ALA A 33 -1.95 -16.43 -12.92
N TYR A 34 -0.65 -16.72 -12.91
CA TYR A 34 -0.05 -17.66 -11.97
C TYR A 34 0.03 -17.06 -10.56
N TYR A 35 0.50 -15.82 -10.44
CA TYR A 35 0.59 -15.07 -9.18
C TYR A 35 -0.76 -15.00 -8.47
N ALA A 36 -1.80 -14.66 -9.19
CA ALA A 36 -3.16 -14.50 -8.66
C ALA A 36 -3.82 -15.81 -8.18
N ARG A 37 -3.19 -16.98 -8.38
CA ARG A 37 -3.61 -18.24 -7.75
C ARG A 37 -3.17 -18.35 -6.28
N SER A 38 -2.10 -17.66 -5.91
CA SER A 38 -1.50 -17.72 -4.57
C SER A 38 -1.78 -16.47 -3.74
N PHE A 39 -2.01 -15.33 -4.39
CA PHE A 39 -2.20 -14.03 -3.76
C PHE A 39 -3.46 -13.36 -4.29
N ASP A 40 -4.17 -12.67 -3.40
CA ASP A 40 -5.40 -11.94 -3.74
C ASP A 40 -5.20 -10.42 -3.84
N THR A 41 -3.94 -9.98 -3.75
CA THR A 41 -3.57 -8.56 -3.87
C THR A 41 -2.12 -8.40 -4.35
N VAL A 42 -1.82 -7.22 -4.91
CA VAL A 42 -0.45 -6.81 -5.25
C VAL A 42 -0.32 -5.29 -5.12
N GLU A 43 0.86 -4.81 -4.72
CA GLU A 43 1.18 -3.38 -4.78
C GLU A 43 1.91 -3.07 -6.09
N ILE A 44 1.38 -2.13 -6.88
CA ILE A 44 2.01 -1.67 -8.12
C ILE A 44 2.94 -0.52 -7.81
N ASN A 45 4.26 -0.76 -7.96
CA ASN A 45 5.29 0.24 -7.73
C ASN A 45 5.76 0.96 -9.02
N SER A 46 5.45 0.44 -10.20
CA SER A 46 5.83 1.09 -11.46
C SER A 46 5.20 2.48 -11.64
N THR A 47 4.01 2.69 -11.09
CA THR A 47 3.31 3.98 -11.05
C THR A 47 4.03 5.07 -10.25
N PHE A 48 4.92 4.68 -9.34
CA PHE A 48 5.78 5.61 -8.62
C PHE A 48 6.78 6.31 -9.55
N TYR A 49 7.30 5.60 -10.54
CA TYR A 49 8.32 6.11 -11.46
C TYR A 49 7.72 6.84 -12.65
N HIS A 50 6.61 6.34 -13.19
CA HIS A 50 5.88 6.98 -14.28
C HIS A 50 4.39 6.60 -14.24
N LEU A 51 3.55 7.51 -14.69
CA LEU A 51 2.11 7.27 -14.81
C LEU A 51 1.85 6.55 -16.13
N HIS A 52 1.31 5.33 -16.03
CA HIS A 52 0.94 4.53 -17.20
C HIS A 52 -0.25 5.11 -17.96
N ASN A 53 -0.39 4.74 -19.24
CA ASN A 53 -1.55 5.07 -20.03
C ASN A 53 -2.82 4.40 -19.49
N ALA A 54 -3.99 4.97 -19.80
CA ALA A 54 -5.30 4.45 -19.38
C ALA A 54 -5.49 2.97 -19.70
N SER A 55 -5.09 2.55 -20.92
CA SER A 55 -5.21 1.18 -21.39
C SER A 55 -4.46 0.14 -20.51
N VAL A 56 -3.40 0.55 -19.81
CA VAL A 56 -2.67 -0.35 -18.91
C VAL A 56 -3.50 -0.63 -17.65
N PHE A 57 -4.15 0.38 -17.06
CA PHE A 57 -5.04 0.21 -15.90
C PHE A 57 -6.28 -0.62 -16.28
N GLU A 58 -6.86 -0.36 -17.43
CA GLU A 58 -7.98 -1.14 -17.96
C GLU A 58 -7.58 -2.61 -18.18
N HIS A 59 -6.38 -2.85 -18.73
CA HIS A 59 -5.85 -4.20 -18.89
C HIS A 59 -5.63 -4.89 -17.53
N TRP A 60 -5.07 -4.22 -16.53
CA TRP A 60 -4.95 -4.78 -15.19
C TRP A 60 -6.31 -5.14 -14.59
N ARG A 61 -7.31 -4.27 -14.75
CA ARG A 61 -8.68 -4.55 -14.31
C ARG A 61 -9.25 -5.79 -14.98
N GLN A 62 -9.11 -5.92 -16.32
CA GLN A 62 -9.66 -7.03 -17.09
C GLN A 62 -9.04 -8.39 -16.75
N GLN A 63 -7.77 -8.43 -16.37
CA GLN A 63 -7.10 -9.69 -16.05
C GLN A 63 -7.21 -10.07 -14.55
N ALA A 64 -7.73 -9.18 -13.70
CA ALA A 64 -7.90 -9.46 -12.29
C ALA A 64 -8.98 -10.52 -12.08
N PRO A 65 -8.72 -11.60 -11.32
CA PRO A 65 -9.79 -12.50 -10.91
C PRO A 65 -10.73 -11.82 -9.90
N ASP A 66 -11.91 -12.38 -9.73
CA ASP A 66 -12.92 -11.86 -8.81
C ASP A 66 -12.34 -11.65 -7.41
N GLY A 67 -12.57 -10.47 -6.86
CA GLY A 67 -12.11 -10.10 -5.52
C GLY A 67 -10.62 -9.75 -5.41
N PHE A 68 -9.83 -9.77 -6.49
CA PHE A 68 -8.43 -9.34 -6.49
C PHE A 68 -8.31 -7.81 -6.38
N LEU A 69 -7.34 -7.30 -5.60
CA LEU A 69 -7.10 -5.88 -5.44
C LEU A 69 -5.68 -5.46 -5.85
N TYR A 70 -5.59 -4.38 -6.60
CA TYR A 70 -4.34 -3.67 -6.87
C TYR A 70 -4.20 -2.49 -5.91
N SER A 71 -3.20 -2.48 -5.05
CA SER A 71 -2.75 -1.26 -4.39
C SER A 71 -1.83 -0.49 -5.31
N ILE A 72 -1.92 0.79 -5.26
CA ILE A 72 -1.18 1.64 -6.19
C ILE A 72 -0.27 2.57 -5.40
N LYS A 73 1.05 2.48 -5.63
CA LYS A 73 1.99 3.44 -5.05
C LYS A 73 1.94 4.74 -5.84
N ALA A 74 1.64 5.82 -5.13
CA ALA A 74 1.53 7.16 -5.73
C ALA A 74 2.83 7.62 -6.37
N SER A 75 2.71 8.47 -7.41
CA SER A 75 3.83 9.00 -8.16
C SER A 75 4.83 9.72 -7.27
N ARG A 76 6.13 9.49 -7.54
CA ARG A 76 7.24 10.24 -6.90
C ARG A 76 7.16 11.74 -7.14
N ILE A 77 6.48 12.17 -8.18
CA ILE A 77 6.28 13.60 -8.44
C ILE A 77 5.53 14.21 -7.27
N ILE A 78 4.43 13.62 -6.83
CA ILE A 78 3.62 14.10 -5.70
C ILE A 78 4.42 14.05 -4.40
N THR A 79 5.00 12.90 -4.09
CA THR A 79 5.53 12.61 -2.75
C THR A 79 6.99 13.07 -2.55
N HIS A 80 7.84 12.98 -3.58
CA HIS A 80 9.28 13.25 -3.49
C HIS A 80 9.68 14.57 -4.11
N ASN A 81 9.16 14.89 -5.31
CA ASN A 81 9.56 16.10 -6.02
C ASN A 81 8.79 17.31 -5.48
N GLN A 82 7.47 17.25 -5.50
CA GLN A 82 6.58 18.32 -5.00
C GLN A 82 6.41 18.29 -3.48
N ARG A 83 6.71 17.17 -2.82
CA ARG A 83 6.60 17.03 -1.37
C ARG A 83 5.24 17.51 -0.85
N LEU A 84 4.17 17.07 -1.51
CA LEU A 84 2.76 17.36 -1.21
C LEU A 84 2.33 18.81 -1.45
N GLU A 85 3.15 19.67 -2.07
CA GLU A 85 2.85 21.07 -2.33
C GLU A 85 2.62 21.31 -3.83
N GLY A 86 1.59 22.11 -4.19
CA GLY A 86 1.28 22.43 -5.59
C GLY A 86 1.04 21.18 -6.46
N CYS A 87 0.57 20.08 -5.86
CA CYS A 87 0.44 18.79 -6.54
C CYS A 87 -0.99 18.48 -7.01
N GLN A 88 -1.92 19.43 -6.95
CA GLN A 88 -3.34 19.20 -7.22
C GLN A 88 -3.58 18.58 -8.61
N ASP A 89 -3.06 19.20 -9.67
CA ASP A 89 -3.25 18.71 -11.06
C ASP A 89 -2.61 17.32 -11.27
N THR A 90 -1.43 17.13 -10.66
CA THR A 90 -0.72 15.83 -10.72
C THR A 90 -1.51 14.74 -9.97
N LEU A 91 -2.06 15.08 -8.81
CA LEU A 91 -2.88 14.20 -7.99
C LEU A 91 -4.17 13.83 -8.72
N GLU A 92 -4.87 14.80 -9.29
CA GLU A 92 -6.09 14.59 -10.05
C GLU A 92 -5.85 13.68 -11.26
N THR A 93 -4.82 13.97 -12.04
CA THR A 93 -4.41 13.14 -13.18
C THR A 93 -4.08 11.71 -12.73
N PHE A 94 -3.34 11.55 -11.63
CA PHE A 94 -2.98 10.26 -11.08
C PHE A 94 -4.22 9.49 -10.62
N LEU A 95 -5.11 10.10 -9.86
CA LEU A 95 -6.32 9.46 -9.33
C LEU A 95 -7.31 9.12 -10.45
N SER A 96 -7.45 9.98 -11.47
CA SER A 96 -8.28 9.68 -12.64
C SER A 96 -7.80 8.43 -13.40
N ARG A 97 -6.49 8.18 -13.44
CA ARG A 97 -5.93 6.96 -14.04
C ARG A 97 -6.15 5.75 -13.16
N THR A 98 -5.90 5.86 -11.86
CA THR A 98 -6.07 4.73 -10.94
C THR A 98 -7.54 4.32 -10.79
N SER A 99 -8.49 5.25 -10.92
CA SER A 99 -9.93 4.96 -10.87
C SER A 99 -10.40 4.02 -11.99
N LEU A 100 -9.66 3.88 -13.09
CA LEU A 100 -9.95 2.93 -14.18
C LEU A 100 -9.85 1.47 -13.73
N LEU A 101 -9.21 1.20 -12.60
CA LEU A 101 -9.22 -0.13 -11.96
C LEU A 101 -10.60 -0.51 -11.41
N GLY A 102 -11.50 0.46 -11.19
CA GLY A 102 -12.84 0.19 -10.69
C GLY A 102 -12.84 -0.59 -9.39
N GLU A 103 -13.59 -1.68 -9.32
CA GLU A 103 -13.73 -2.53 -8.13
C GLU A 103 -12.45 -3.26 -7.73
N THR A 104 -11.47 -3.36 -8.63
CA THR A 104 -10.17 -3.96 -8.35
C THR A 104 -9.17 -2.96 -7.74
N LEU A 105 -9.57 -1.68 -7.56
CA LEU A 105 -8.73 -0.69 -6.91
C LEU A 105 -8.68 -0.92 -5.40
N GLY A 106 -7.51 -1.23 -4.91
CA GLY A 106 -7.16 -1.25 -3.49
C GLY A 106 -6.67 0.12 -3.00
N PRO A 107 -6.01 0.18 -1.83
CA PRO A 107 -5.50 1.42 -1.29
C PRO A 107 -4.45 2.10 -2.19
N VAL A 108 -4.46 3.43 -2.20
CA VAL A 108 -3.41 4.26 -2.78
C VAL A 108 -2.40 4.60 -1.69
N LEU A 109 -1.14 4.19 -1.88
CA LEU A 109 -0.05 4.42 -0.93
C LEU A 109 0.75 5.66 -1.31
N PHE A 110 0.79 6.66 -0.43
CA PHE A 110 1.70 7.79 -0.51
C PHE A 110 2.88 7.56 0.43
N GLN A 111 4.06 7.27 -0.11
CA GLN A 111 5.29 7.14 0.68
C GLN A 111 6.10 8.43 0.61
N LEU A 112 6.39 9.04 1.75
CA LEU A 112 7.24 10.22 1.85
C LEU A 112 8.72 9.85 1.97
N PRO A 113 9.65 10.63 1.37
CA PRO A 113 11.08 10.35 1.47
C PRO A 113 11.63 10.66 2.87
N PRO A 114 12.73 10.01 3.29
CA PRO A 114 13.36 10.26 4.59
C PRO A 114 13.89 11.69 4.74
N SER A 115 14.17 12.39 3.64
CA SER A 115 14.61 13.77 3.63
C SER A 115 13.48 14.80 3.78
N PHE A 116 12.22 14.36 3.92
CA PHE A 116 11.08 15.24 4.10
C PHE A 116 10.64 15.23 5.56
N SER A 117 11.02 16.29 6.29
CA SER A 117 10.61 16.52 7.67
C SER A 117 9.16 16.98 7.75
N LEU A 118 8.56 16.87 8.93
CA LEU A 118 7.19 17.30 9.21
C LEU A 118 6.97 18.77 8.82
N ASP A 119 5.92 18.99 8.04
CA ASP A 119 5.24 20.25 7.79
C ASP A 119 3.74 19.99 7.95
N LEU A 120 3.22 20.27 9.12
CA LEU A 120 1.85 19.90 9.50
C LEU A 120 0.80 20.64 8.66
N SER A 121 1.02 21.93 8.37
CA SER A 121 0.10 22.73 7.57
C SER A 121 0.01 22.26 6.13
N ARG A 122 1.16 21.93 5.51
CA ARG A 122 1.23 21.36 4.17
C ARG A 122 0.56 19.98 4.14
N PHE A 123 0.78 19.17 5.16
CA PHE A 123 0.19 17.84 5.27
C PHE A 123 -1.33 17.90 5.36
N GLU A 124 -1.87 18.76 6.22
CA GLU A 124 -3.32 18.97 6.34
C GLU A 124 -3.92 19.46 5.03
N SER A 125 -3.27 20.44 4.37
CA SER A 125 -3.69 20.94 3.06
C SER A 125 -3.71 19.83 2.00
N PHE A 126 -2.71 18.97 1.98
CA PHE A 126 -2.67 17.82 1.07
C PHE A 126 -3.80 16.81 1.36
N LEU A 127 -4.03 16.47 2.63
CA LEU A 127 -5.10 15.53 2.99
C LEU A 127 -6.47 16.05 2.58
N ALA A 128 -6.67 17.37 2.65
CA ALA A 128 -7.91 18.02 2.22
C ALA A 128 -8.14 17.95 0.69
N LEU A 129 -7.09 17.75 -0.12
CA LEU A 129 -7.21 17.54 -1.57
C LEU A 129 -7.67 16.12 -1.94
N LEU A 130 -7.59 15.17 -1.00
CA LEU A 130 -7.90 13.76 -1.29
C LEU A 130 -9.42 13.57 -1.45
N PRO A 131 -9.90 13.17 -2.65
CA PRO A 131 -11.34 12.95 -2.85
C PRO A 131 -11.85 11.74 -2.05
N GLN A 132 -13.12 11.80 -1.67
CA GLN A 132 -13.80 10.69 -1.04
C GLN A 132 -13.97 9.50 -2.03
N GLY A 133 -14.18 8.30 -1.49
CA GLY A 133 -14.41 7.11 -2.30
C GLY A 133 -13.15 6.28 -2.59
N PHE A 134 -11.97 6.76 -2.25
CA PHE A 134 -10.72 6.02 -2.28
C PHE A 134 -10.29 5.59 -0.88
N SER A 135 -9.49 4.54 -0.80
CA SER A 135 -8.76 4.16 0.41
C SER A 135 -7.32 4.67 0.30
N TYR A 136 -6.83 5.39 1.29
CA TYR A 136 -5.48 5.97 1.27
C TYR A 136 -4.63 5.47 2.42
N ALA A 137 -3.34 5.27 2.15
CA ALA A 137 -2.33 4.97 3.16
C ALA A 137 -1.15 5.94 3.04
N MET A 138 -0.62 6.39 4.18
CA MET A 138 0.57 7.24 4.27
C MET A 138 1.71 6.46 4.91
N GLU A 139 2.86 6.42 4.24
CA GLU A 139 4.09 5.84 4.76
C GLU A 139 5.12 6.93 5.01
N PHE A 140 5.53 7.05 6.26
CA PHE A 140 6.55 7.99 6.68
C PHE A 140 7.90 7.30 6.81
N ARG A 141 8.96 7.98 6.38
CA ARG A 141 10.36 7.51 6.46
C ARG A 141 11.24 8.44 7.29
N ASN A 142 10.68 9.54 7.79
CA ASN A 142 11.35 10.48 8.69
C ASN A 142 10.62 10.47 10.06
N PRO A 143 11.34 10.33 11.18
CA PRO A 143 10.74 10.22 12.52
C PRO A 143 9.95 11.45 12.96
N THR A 144 10.21 12.63 12.39
CA THR A 144 9.48 13.84 12.73
C THR A 144 7.98 13.75 12.44
N TRP A 145 7.54 12.83 11.55
CA TRP A 145 6.15 12.59 11.21
C TRP A 145 5.39 11.76 12.25
N LEU A 146 6.08 11.13 13.20
CA LEU A 146 5.47 10.22 14.17
C LEU A 146 5.02 11.00 15.41
N THR A 147 4.03 11.87 15.24
CA THR A 147 3.46 12.72 16.31
C THR A 147 1.95 12.52 16.43
N GLU A 148 1.40 12.87 17.60
CA GLU A 148 -0.05 12.76 17.85
C GLU A 148 -0.86 13.65 16.92
N GLU A 149 -0.35 14.83 16.56
CA GLU A 149 -1.01 15.75 15.63
C GLU A 149 -1.14 15.13 14.23
N VAL A 150 -0.11 14.45 13.75
CA VAL A 150 -0.14 13.74 12.46
C VAL A 150 -1.14 12.59 12.52
N PHE A 151 -1.15 11.80 13.60
CA PHE A 151 -2.09 10.69 13.75
C PHE A 151 -3.54 11.18 13.83
N ALA A 152 -3.80 12.28 14.54
CA ALA A 152 -5.11 12.90 14.60
C ALA A 152 -5.59 13.38 13.21
N LEU A 153 -4.68 13.94 12.39
CA LEU A 153 -5.00 14.29 11.00
C LEU A 153 -5.35 13.04 10.17
N LEU A 154 -4.54 11.99 10.24
CA LEU A 154 -4.84 10.74 9.53
C LEU A 154 -6.21 10.17 9.93
N GLU A 155 -6.53 10.14 11.21
CA GLU A 155 -7.82 9.68 11.73
C GLU A 155 -8.98 10.55 11.24
N ARG A 156 -8.83 11.88 11.29
CA ARG A 156 -9.84 12.84 10.81
C ARG A 156 -10.16 12.66 9.33
N PHE A 157 -9.15 12.42 8.49
CA PHE A 157 -9.31 12.21 7.06
C PHE A 157 -9.53 10.75 6.66
N GLY A 158 -9.51 9.81 7.62
CA GLY A 158 -9.72 8.38 7.36
C GLY A 158 -8.60 7.73 6.55
N VAL A 159 -7.37 8.24 6.67
CA VAL A 159 -6.18 7.75 5.98
C VAL A 159 -5.41 6.78 6.87
N ALA A 160 -5.03 5.62 6.35
CA ALA A 160 -4.30 4.62 7.10
C ALA A 160 -2.83 5.02 7.30
N LEU A 161 -2.34 4.92 8.53
CA LEU A 161 -0.90 4.87 8.77
C LEU A 161 -0.36 3.57 8.20
N CYS A 162 0.58 3.64 7.27
CA CYS A 162 1.31 2.46 6.82
C CYS A 162 2.31 2.05 7.90
N ILE A 163 2.06 0.91 8.53
CA ILE A 163 2.96 0.32 9.51
C ILE A 163 3.98 -0.53 8.74
N HIS A 164 5.25 -0.18 8.84
CA HIS A 164 6.33 -0.94 8.22
C HIS A 164 7.37 -1.38 9.25
N ASP A 165 8.16 -2.37 8.90
CA ASP A 165 9.12 -3.01 9.80
C ASP A 165 10.59 -2.64 9.52
N MET A 166 10.82 -1.55 8.81
CA MET A 166 12.20 -1.11 8.54
C MET A 166 12.98 -0.85 9.83
N PRO A 167 14.20 -1.40 9.96
CA PRO A 167 15.04 -1.21 11.15
C PRO A 167 15.38 0.25 11.46
N SER A 168 15.40 1.10 10.42
CA SER A 168 15.76 2.52 10.53
C SER A 168 14.71 3.39 11.22
N LEU A 169 13.46 2.90 11.37
CA LEU A 169 12.37 3.67 11.96
C LEU A 169 11.35 2.75 12.63
N GLN A 170 11.29 2.78 13.95
CA GLN A 170 10.31 2.03 14.72
C GLN A 170 8.92 2.67 14.58
N MET A 171 8.00 1.95 13.92
CA MET A 171 6.63 2.41 13.71
C MET A 171 5.72 2.11 14.90
N PRO A 172 4.88 3.07 15.32
CA PRO A 172 3.82 2.79 16.28
C PRO A 172 2.74 1.89 15.64
N LEU A 173 2.21 0.96 16.43
CA LEU A 173 1.12 0.08 16.01
C LEU A 173 -0.24 0.79 16.12
N ARG A 174 -0.36 1.97 15.50
CA ARG A 174 -1.56 2.80 15.56
C ARG A 174 -2.42 2.62 14.31
N ILE A 175 -3.72 2.49 14.52
CA ILE A 175 -4.69 2.33 13.46
C ILE A 175 -5.47 3.63 13.31
N THR A 176 -5.31 4.31 12.17
CA THR A 176 -5.87 5.64 11.89
C THR A 176 -7.02 5.62 10.87
N ALA A 177 -7.33 4.45 10.28
CA ALA A 177 -8.40 4.32 9.30
C ALA A 177 -9.24 3.06 9.53
N LYS A 178 -10.22 2.83 8.67
CA LYS A 178 -11.06 1.61 8.71
C LYS A 178 -10.30 0.36 8.29
N PHE A 179 -9.09 0.45 7.80
CA PHE A 179 -8.22 -0.66 7.42
C PHE A 179 -6.80 -0.43 7.94
N VAL A 180 -6.00 -1.48 7.96
CA VAL A 180 -4.56 -1.44 8.29
C VAL A 180 -3.77 -1.71 7.02
N TYR A 181 -2.69 -0.96 6.81
CA TYR A 181 -1.76 -1.16 5.72
C TYR A 181 -0.40 -1.52 6.29
N LEU A 182 0.09 -2.72 5.96
CA LEU A 182 1.37 -3.23 6.44
C LEU A 182 2.35 -3.38 5.28
N ARG A 183 3.62 -3.06 5.52
CA ARG A 183 4.70 -3.32 4.57
C ARG A 183 5.88 -3.97 5.28
N PHE A 184 6.27 -5.13 4.78
CA PHE A 184 7.44 -5.88 5.24
C PHE A 184 8.59 -5.70 4.26
N HIS A 185 9.79 -5.42 4.78
CA HIS A 185 10.98 -5.10 3.97
C HIS A 185 12.05 -6.18 4.03
N GLY A 186 11.75 -7.29 4.68
CA GLY A 186 12.68 -8.37 4.92
C GLY A 186 13.52 -8.18 6.19
N ASP A 187 13.82 -9.29 6.85
CA ASP A 187 14.69 -9.30 8.01
C ASP A 187 16.15 -9.34 7.54
N VAL A 188 16.90 -8.25 7.79
CA VAL A 188 18.29 -8.12 7.33
C VAL A 188 19.25 -9.12 7.98
N ASP A 189 18.91 -9.62 9.17
CA ASP A 189 19.69 -10.60 9.90
C ASP A 189 19.44 -12.04 9.42
N HIS A 190 18.44 -12.23 8.55
CA HIS A 190 18.00 -13.53 8.03
C HIS A 190 17.86 -13.53 6.50
N ASP A 191 18.73 -12.85 5.78
CA ASP A 191 18.76 -12.77 4.30
C ASP A 191 17.41 -12.36 3.68
N GLY A 192 16.61 -11.57 4.40
CA GLY A 192 15.27 -11.13 3.99
C GLY A 192 14.13 -12.02 4.46
N ASP A 193 14.40 -13.21 4.97
CA ASP A 193 13.39 -14.10 5.52
C ASP A 193 13.01 -13.72 6.95
N TYR A 194 11.75 -13.95 7.31
CA TYR A 194 11.29 -13.73 8.69
C TYR A 194 11.30 -15.03 9.49
N PRO A 195 11.88 -15.03 10.70
CA PRO A 195 11.75 -16.16 11.59
C PRO A 195 10.28 -16.52 11.85
N PRO A 196 9.93 -17.82 11.95
CA PRO A 196 8.55 -18.25 12.21
C PRO A 196 7.91 -17.58 13.42
N LYS A 197 8.68 -17.30 14.47
CA LYS A 197 8.22 -16.59 15.68
C LYS A 197 7.78 -15.14 15.36
N THR A 198 8.51 -14.45 14.50
CA THR A 198 8.17 -13.09 14.07
C THR A 198 6.89 -13.09 13.25
N LEU A 199 6.76 -14.03 12.31
CA LEU A 199 5.54 -14.20 11.51
C LEU A 199 4.33 -14.55 12.38
N ALA A 200 4.48 -15.44 13.36
CA ALA A 200 3.41 -15.78 14.30
C ALA A 200 2.94 -14.56 15.10
N LEU A 201 3.86 -13.73 15.60
CA LEU A 201 3.54 -12.49 16.31
C LEU A 201 2.74 -11.51 15.44
N TRP A 202 3.14 -11.35 14.17
CA TRP A 202 2.39 -10.51 13.25
C TRP A 202 1.01 -11.07 12.92
N ALA A 203 0.90 -12.39 12.74
CA ALA A 203 -0.39 -13.05 12.54
C ALA A 203 -1.35 -12.85 13.72
N GLU A 204 -0.85 -12.93 14.96
CA GLU A 204 -1.65 -12.65 16.17
C GLU A 204 -2.10 -11.18 16.24
N ARG A 205 -1.21 -10.24 15.93
CA ARG A 205 -1.55 -8.80 15.86
C ARG A 205 -2.65 -8.54 14.82
N MET A 206 -2.52 -9.09 13.62
CA MET A 206 -3.53 -8.95 12.57
C MET A 206 -4.89 -9.52 13.00
N LYS A 207 -4.91 -10.70 13.63
CA LYS A 207 -6.13 -11.29 14.21
C LYS A 207 -6.74 -10.40 15.30
N ALA A 208 -5.92 -9.85 16.21
CA ALA A 208 -6.40 -8.97 17.26
C ALA A 208 -7.03 -7.68 16.67
N TRP A 209 -6.49 -7.16 15.60
CA TRP A 209 -7.07 -6.01 14.89
C TRP A 209 -8.39 -6.34 14.19
N GLN A 210 -8.57 -7.57 13.72
CA GLN A 210 -9.86 -8.03 13.21
C GLN A 210 -10.93 -8.07 14.31
N ILE A 211 -10.61 -8.68 15.46
CA ILE A 211 -11.56 -8.90 16.55
C ILE A 211 -11.89 -7.61 17.30
N GLY A 212 -10.92 -6.73 17.52
CA GLY A 212 -11.06 -5.51 18.36
C GLY A 212 -11.99 -4.43 17.80
N ARG A 213 -12.57 -4.63 16.62
CA ARG A 213 -13.40 -3.66 15.93
C ARG A 213 -14.68 -4.23 15.31
N ALA A 214 -15.28 -5.21 15.94
CA ALA A 214 -16.54 -5.84 15.50
C ALA A 214 -17.72 -4.86 15.23
N SER A 215 -17.55 -3.55 15.54
CA SER A 215 -18.54 -2.49 15.32
C SER A 215 -18.38 -1.69 14.03
N CYS A 216 -17.31 -1.90 13.23
CA CYS A 216 -17.08 -1.15 11.99
C CYS A 216 -17.07 -2.09 10.78
N ARG A 217 -18.05 -1.95 9.91
CA ARG A 217 -18.17 -2.65 8.63
C ARG A 217 -17.07 -2.22 7.67
N GLU A 218 -16.34 -3.16 7.12
CA GLU A 218 -15.26 -3.09 6.11
C GLU A 218 -13.84 -2.91 6.64
N ARG A 219 -13.03 -3.98 6.47
CA ARG A 219 -11.58 -3.93 6.68
C ARG A 219 -10.84 -4.82 5.72
N VAL A 220 -9.90 -4.19 5.04
CA VAL A 220 -8.89 -4.88 4.23
C VAL A 220 -7.58 -4.76 4.97
N PHE A 221 -6.98 -5.89 5.37
CA PHE A 221 -5.59 -5.92 5.80
C PHE A 221 -4.72 -6.18 4.57
N ARG A 222 -3.66 -5.44 4.45
CA ARG A 222 -2.73 -5.61 3.37
C ARG A 222 -1.31 -5.78 3.91
N VAL A 223 -0.70 -6.88 3.50
CA VAL A 223 0.72 -7.19 3.71
C VAL A 223 1.36 -7.19 2.34
N VAL A 224 2.38 -6.38 2.16
CA VAL A 224 3.15 -6.29 0.92
C VAL A 224 4.61 -6.47 1.26
#